data_d3da79d443ee6ba6386d0410a0a217cc
#
_entry.id   d3da79d443ee6ba6386d0410a0a217cc
#
_cell.length_a   1.000
_cell.length_b   1.000
_cell.length_c   1.000
_cell.angle_alpha   90.00
_cell.angle_beta   90.00
_cell.angle_gamma   90.00
#
_symmetry.space_group_name_H-M   'P 1'
#
loop_
_entity.id
_entity.type
_entity.pdbx_description
1 polymer ?
#
loop_
_entity_poly.entity_id
_entity_poly.type
_entity_poly.pdbx_seq_one_letter_code
_entity_poly.pdbx_strand_id
1 'polypeptide(L)'
;METTQLDPRLQLAVNMGVSGTDILHGELKNLMLDAEVEYTEIEKEEREGGYSDAMLSMDRTRAEGRLDALGEVYALTYQLAFAISEGTKNA
;
A
#
# COMPACT_ATOMS: atom_id res chain seq x y z
N MET A 1 20.46 -20.50 -3.80
CA MET A 1 19.75 -19.24 -3.72
C MET A 1 18.88 -19.19 -2.49
N GLU A 2 19.06 -18.18 -1.70
CA GLU A 2 18.28 -18.07 -0.47
C GLU A 2 16.85 -17.69 -0.77
N THR A 3 15.94 -18.38 -0.10
CA THR A 3 14.54 -17.98 -0.13
C THR A 3 14.40 -16.69 0.65
N THR A 4 13.68 -15.75 0.09
CA THR A 4 13.38 -14.51 0.79
C THR A 4 12.62 -14.84 2.07
N GLN A 5 13.18 -14.45 3.20
CA GLN A 5 12.51 -14.67 4.47
C GLN A 5 11.39 -13.67 4.64
N LEU A 6 10.27 -14.15 5.16
CA LEU A 6 9.19 -13.29 5.53
C LEU A 6 9.58 -12.43 6.72
N ASP A 7 9.10 -11.20 6.71
CA ASP A 7 9.16 -10.34 7.90
C ASP A 7 8.57 -11.10 9.08
N PRO A 8 9.22 -11.09 10.26
CA PRO A 8 8.69 -11.82 11.42
C PRO A 8 7.25 -11.51 11.77
N ARG A 9 6.82 -10.29 11.54
CA ARG A 9 5.44 -9.86 11.76
C ARG A 9 4.47 -10.60 10.84
N LEU A 10 4.86 -10.77 9.58
CA LEU A 10 4.06 -11.50 8.61
C LEU A 10 4.07 -13.01 8.90
N GLN A 11 5.21 -13.52 9.31
CA GLN A 11 5.33 -14.94 9.68
C GLN A 11 4.42 -15.26 10.87
N LEU A 12 4.34 -14.34 11.83
CA LEU A 12 3.44 -14.52 12.97
C LEU A 12 1.99 -14.59 12.50
N ALA A 13 1.58 -13.73 11.58
CA ALA A 13 0.23 -13.75 11.05
C ALA A 13 -0.09 -15.08 10.36
N VAL A 14 0.86 -15.59 9.58
CA VAL A 14 0.73 -16.90 8.93
C VAL A 14 0.54 -18.01 9.99
N ASN A 15 1.38 -17.98 11.03
CA ASN A 15 1.33 -18.98 12.09
C ASN A 15 0.02 -18.92 12.89
N MET A 16 -0.60 -17.76 12.96
CA MET A 16 -1.90 -17.57 13.63
C MET A 16 -3.08 -17.95 12.75
N GLY A 17 -2.83 -18.35 11.51
CA GLY A 17 -3.89 -18.79 10.61
C GLY A 17 -4.62 -17.67 9.89
N VAL A 18 -4.05 -16.47 9.86
CA VAL A 18 -4.64 -15.35 9.11
C VAL A 18 -4.56 -15.68 7.62
N SER A 19 -5.64 -15.43 6.88
CA SER A 19 -5.67 -15.74 5.45
C SER A 19 -4.68 -14.87 4.67
N GLY A 20 -4.16 -15.43 3.58
CA GLY A 20 -3.23 -14.70 2.71
C GLY A 20 -3.84 -13.42 2.15
N THR A 21 -5.13 -13.45 1.84
CA THR A 21 -5.85 -12.27 1.33
C THR A 21 -5.87 -11.15 2.37
N ASP A 22 -6.15 -11.50 3.62
CA ASP A 22 -6.19 -10.51 4.70
C ASP A 22 -4.80 -9.95 5.01
N ILE A 23 -3.78 -10.81 4.99
CA ILE A 23 -2.39 -10.37 5.20
C ILE A 23 -1.98 -9.39 4.11
N LEU A 24 -2.23 -9.74 2.84
CA LEU A 24 -1.87 -8.90 1.71
C LEU A 24 -2.62 -7.58 1.74
N HIS A 25 -3.91 -7.62 2.06
CA HIS A 25 -4.73 -6.41 2.15
C HIS A 25 -4.17 -5.45 3.21
N GLY A 26 -3.81 -5.99 4.38
CA GLY A 26 -3.22 -5.17 5.44
C GLY A 26 -1.88 -4.56 5.05
N GLU A 27 -1.03 -5.33 4.36
CA GLU A 27 0.25 -4.82 3.89
C GLU A 27 0.09 -3.73 2.84
N LEU A 28 -0.84 -3.91 1.92
CA LEU A 28 -1.12 -2.90 0.89
C LEU A 28 -1.66 -1.63 1.50
N LYS A 29 -2.49 -1.74 2.55
CA LYS A 29 -2.96 -0.57 3.27
C LYS A 29 -1.80 0.23 3.87
N ASN A 30 -0.85 -0.46 4.50
CA ASN A 30 0.31 0.19 5.09
C ASN A 30 1.17 0.86 4.03
N LEU A 31 1.41 0.19 2.90
CA LEU A 31 2.18 0.76 1.79
C LEU A 31 1.47 1.98 1.21
N MET A 32 0.15 1.94 1.09
CA MET A 32 -0.63 3.06 0.59
C MET A 32 -0.54 4.26 1.53
N LEU A 33 -0.64 4.03 2.84
CA LEU A 33 -0.53 5.10 3.83
C LEU A 33 0.86 5.74 3.81
N ASP A 34 1.91 4.92 3.68
CA ASP A 34 3.28 5.43 3.55
C ASP A 34 3.43 6.27 2.28
N ALA A 35 2.84 5.83 1.18
CA ALA A 35 2.87 6.57 -0.08
C ALA A 35 2.12 7.89 0.03
N GLU A 36 1.02 7.92 0.78
CA GLU A 36 0.26 9.14 1.05
C GLU A 36 1.09 10.16 1.81
N VAL A 37 1.80 9.71 2.84
CA VAL A 37 2.66 10.59 3.63
C VAL A 37 3.78 11.15 2.74
N GLU A 38 4.42 10.30 1.96
CA GLU A 38 5.49 10.71 1.04
C GLU A 38 4.99 11.77 0.05
N TYR A 39 3.85 11.51 -0.58
CA TYR A 39 3.25 12.43 -1.54
C TYR A 39 2.93 13.78 -0.89
N THR A 40 2.32 13.75 0.29
CA THR A 40 1.93 14.96 1.01
C THR A 40 3.14 15.81 1.39
N GLU A 41 4.23 15.17 1.82
CA GLU A 41 5.46 15.88 2.18
C GLU A 41 6.11 16.53 0.96
N ILE A 42 6.20 15.82 -0.15
CA ILE A 42 6.79 16.34 -1.39
C ILE A 42 5.94 17.49 -1.93
N GLU A 43 4.61 17.33 -1.93
CA GLU A 43 3.70 18.37 -2.37
C GLU A 43 3.85 19.64 -1.55
N LYS A 44 4.01 19.48 -0.24
CA LYS A 44 4.21 20.60 0.67
C LYS A 44 5.51 21.33 0.35
N GLU A 45 6.60 20.60 0.18
CA GLU A 45 7.90 21.19 -0.15
C GLU A 45 7.84 21.94 -1.49
N GLU A 46 7.21 21.34 -2.49
CA GLU A 46 7.07 21.96 -3.80
C GLU A 46 6.25 23.24 -3.72
N ARG A 47 5.16 23.21 -2.98
CA ARG A 47 4.29 24.39 -2.81
C ARG A 47 5.02 25.50 -2.07
N GLU A 48 5.74 25.18 -1.00
CA GLU A 48 6.49 26.15 -0.22
C GLU A 48 7.63 26.77 -1.05
N GLY A 49 8.19 26.02 -1.98
CA GLY A 49 9.22 26.50 -2.90
C GLY A 49 8.68 27.23 -4.13
N GLY A 50 7.36 27.42 -4.23
CA GLY A 50 6.75 28.11 -5.35
C GLY A 50 6.79 27.35 -6.66
N TYR A 51 6.92 26.02 -6.61
CA TYR A 51 6.97 25.14 -7.79
C TYR A 51 8.15 25.45 -8.72
N SER A 52 9.24 25.97 -8.17
CA SER A 52 10.40 26.36 -8.96
C SER A 52 11.45 25.25 -9.10
N ASP A 53 11.32 24.16 -8.34
CA ASP A 53 12.29 23.06 -8.37
C ASP A 53 11.76 21.92 -9.24
N ALA A 54 12.40 21.74 -10.40
CA ALA A 54 12.00 20.69 -11.35
C ALA A 54 12.18 19.29 -10.77
N MET A 55 13.16 19.09 -9.88
CA MET A 55 13.39 17.79 -9.26
C MET A 55 12.24 17.43 -8.32
N LEU A 56 11.74 18.39 -7.54
CA LEU A 56 10.59 18.18 -6.68
C LEU A 56 9.33 17.89 -7.49
N SER A 57 9.17 18.54 -8.63
CA SER A 57 8.05 18.30 -9.52
C SER A 57 8.05 16.86 -10.05
N MET A 58 9.23 16.36 -10.43
CA MET A 58 9.39 14.99 -10.88
C MET A 58 9.14 14.00 -9.75
N ASP A 59 9.64 14.29 -8.55
CA ASP A 59 9.44 13.45 -7.38
C ASP A 59 7.96 13.39 -7.00
N ARG A 60 7.25 14.52 -7.09
CA ARG A 60 5.81 14.56 -6.83
C ARG A 60 5.04 13.69 -7.82
N THR A 61 5.37 13.79 -9.10
CA THR A 61 4.71 12.98 -10.12
C THR A 61 4.92 11.49 -9.88
N ARG A 62 6.14 11.12 -9.50
CA ARG A 62 6.45 9.73 -9.19
C ARG A 62 5.69 9.23 -7.96
N ALA A 63 5.65 10.05 -6.91
CA ALA A 63 4.94 9.70 -5.68
C ALA A 63 3.44 9.59 -5.93
N GLU A 64 2.88 10.46 -6.76
CA GLU A 64 1.47 10.40 -7.14
C GLU A 64 1.15 9.11 -7.88
N GLY A 65 1.99 8.72 -8.84
CA GLY A 65 1.81 7.47 -9.59
C GLY A 65 1.90 6.25 -8.68
N ARG A 66 2.82 6.26 -7.72
CA ARG A 66 2.95 5.17 -6.75
C ARG A 66 1.70 5.07 -5.88
N LEU A 67 1.21 6.20 -5.39
CA LEU A 67 0.00 6.25 -4.57
C LEU A 67 -1.22 5.76 -5.34
N ASP A 68 -1.38 6.19 -6.58
CA ASP A 68 -2.50 5.76 -7.43
C ASP A 68 -2.46 4.25 -7.66
N ALA A 69 -1.29 3.71 -7.98
CA ALA A 69 -1.12 2.28 -8.23
C ALA A 69 -1.44 1.46 -6.98
N LEU A 70 -0.93 1.88 -5.83
CA LEU A 70 -1.20 1.19 -4.56
C LEU A 70 -2.68 1.27 -4.19
N GLY A 71 -3.31 2.41 -4.45
CA GLY A 71 -4.73 2.59 -4.20
C GLY A 71 -5.59 1.64 -5.02
N GLU A 72 -5.24 1.45 -6.28
CA GLU A 72 -5.96 0.52 -7.16
C GLU A 72 -5.84 -0.93 -6.66
N VAL A 73 -4.63 -1.35 -6.31
CA VAL A 73 -4.41 -2.70 -5.81
C VAL A 73 -5.09 -2.89 -4.45
N TYR A 74 -5.03 -1.89 -3.59
CA TYR A 74 -5.71 -1.94 -2.30
C TYR A 74 -7.22 -2.13 -2.48
N ALA A 75 -7.83 -1.38 -3.39
CA ALA A 75 -9.26 -1.50 -3.68
C ALA A 75 -9.62 -2.90 -4.15
N LEU A 76 -8.78 -3.49 -5.01
CA LEU A 76 -8.99 -4.85 -5.48
C LEU A 76 -8.92 -5.86 -4.34
N THR A 77 -7.92 -5.75 -3.46
CA THR A 77 -7.80 -6.67 -2.33
C THR A 77 -8.94 -6.52 -1.35
N TYR A 78 -9.46 -5.30 -1.17
CA TYR A 78 -10.64 -5.06 -0.34
C TYR A 78 -11.86 -5.80 -0.89
N GLN A 79 -12.08 -5.69 -2.21
CA GLN A 79 -13.19 -6.36 -2.87
C GLN A 79 -13.09 -7.88 -2.75
N LEU A 80 -11.86 -8.41 -2.93
CA LEU A 80 -11.62 -9.84 -2.80
C LEU A 80 -11.85 -10.33 -1.38
N ALA A 81 -11.32 -9.61 -0.40
CA ALA A 81 -11.49 -9.99 1.01
C ALA A 81 -12.97 -9.97 1.40
N PHE A 82 -13.70 -8.97 0.93
CA PHE A 82 -15.15 -8.87 1.18
C PHE A 82 -15.90 -10.02 0.54
N ALA A 83 -15.60 -10.33 -0.74
CA ALA A 83 -16.27 -11.40 -1.46
C ALA A 83 -16.01 -12.76 -0.81
N ILE A 84 -14.77 -13.01 -0.38
CA ILE A 84 -14.42 -14.26 0.30
C ILE A 84 -15.16 -14.37 1.64
N SER A 85 -15.21 -13.28 2.39
CA SER A 85 -15.92 -13.24 3.67
C SER A 85 -17.41 -13.51 3.49
N GLU A 86 -18.04 -12.89 2.47
CA GLU A 86 -19.46 -13.13 2.18
C GLU A 86 -19.72 -14.55 1.72
N GLY A 87 -18.82 -15.10 0.88
CA GLY A 87 -18.91 -16.49 0.45
C GLY A 87 -18.83 -17.45 1.62
N THR A 88 -17.96 -17.19 2.57
CA THR A 88 -17.83 -18.01 3.77
C THR A 88 -19.10 -17.96 4.64
N LYS A 89 -19.70 -16.79 4.77
CA LYS A 89 -20.94 -16.62 5.53
C LYS A 89 -22.10 -17.38 4.91
N ASN A 90 -22.12 -17.46 3.58
CA ASN A 90 -23.20 -18.10 2.86
C ASN A 90 -22.99 -19.60 2.66
N ALA A 91 -21.83 -20.10 3.04
CA ALA A 91 -21.53 -21.51 2.98
C ALA A 91 -22.04 -22.22 4.22
#